data_767c0da94bbf8f6991f408c14cee0db6
#
_entry.id   767c0da94bbf8f6991f408c14cee0db6
#
_cell.length_a   1.000
_cell.length_b   1.000
_cell.length_c   1.000
_cell.angle_alpha   90.00
_cell.angle_beta   90.00
_cell.angle_gamma   90.00
#
_symmetry.space_group_name_H-M   'P 1'
#
loop_
_entity.id
_entity.type
_entity.pdbx_description
1 polymer ?
#
loop_
_entity_poly.entity_id
_entity_poly.type
_entity_poly.pdbx_seq_one_letter_code
_entity_poly.pdbx_strand_id
1 'polypeptide(L)'
;MTQHSQSILGARVMALAIDFILLETIHLLFFILLADKLIQVTHFDALALLTFLILFLFVFSVSFLFLHMAYFTFFHAWSGQTIGKMIMGIRVVTNDNKFISPSVAFLRWSGYILSFVPLAIGFLWAVVDKDHCAWHDRLAQTRVIST
;
A
#
# COMPACT_ATOMS: atom_id res chain seq x y z
N MET A 1 26.65 8.44 -1.78
CA MET A 1 25.53 7.66 -2.35
C MET A 1 25.95 7.15 -3.71
N THR A 2 25.99 5.84 -3.93
CA THR A 2 26.29 5.29 -5.25
C THR A 2 25.09 5.48 -6.17
N GLN A 3 25.31 5.72 -7.46
CA GLN A 3 24.24 5.90 -8.48
C GLN A 3 23.21 4.74 -8.45
N HIS A 4 23.65 3.55 -8.10
CA HIS A 4 22.82 2.35 -7.99
C HIS A 4 21.81 2.42 -6.82
N SER A 5 22.19 3.00 -5.67
CA SER A 5 21.28 3.11 -4.52
C SER A 5 20.18 4.17 -4.73
N GLN A 6 20.49 5.25 -5.44
CA GLN A 6 19.51 6.27 -5.81
C GLN A 6 18.48 5.74 -6.81
N SER A 7 18.90 4.88 -7.74
CA SER A 7 18.00 4.25 -8.71
C SER A 7 16.99 3.32 -8.04
N ILE A 8 17.40 2.57 -7.02
CA ILE A 8 16.48 1.70 -6.26
C ILE A 8 15.47 2.51 -5.44
N LEU A 9 15.88 3.62 -4.82
CA LEU A 9 14.98 4.48 -4.06
C LEU A 9 13.90 5.09 -4.96
N GLY A 10 14.29 5.65 -6.11
CA GLY A 10 13.35 6.15 -7.11
C GLY A 10 12.38 5.07 -7.61
N ALA A 11 12.90 3.87 -7.89
CA ALA A 11 12.09 2.73 -8.31
C ALA A 11 11.06 2.32 -7.23
N ARG A 12 11.41 2.39 -5.92
CA ARG A 12 10.48 2.10 -4.82
C ARG A 12 9.33 3.10 -4.76
N VAL A 13 9.62 4.40 -4.92
CA VAL A 13 8.59 5.46 -4.92
C VAL A 13 7.66 5.28 -6.11
N MET A 14 8.21 5.08 -7.31
CA MET A 14 7.42 4.87 -8.52
C MET A 14 6.57 3.59 -8.43
N ALA A 15 7.13 2.49 -7.92
CA ALA A 15 6.39 1.25 -7.71
C ALA A 15 5.20 1.46 -6.76
N LEU A 16 5.41 2.17 -5.64
CA LEU A 16 4.34 2.48 -4.69
C LEU A 16 3.26 3.37 -5.31
N ALA A 17 3.65 4.37 -6.11
CA ALA A 17 2.72 5.24 -6.81
C ALA A 17 1.86 4.47 -7.83
N ILE A 18 2.47 3.55 -8.60
CA ILE A 18 1.75 2.69 -9.55
C ILE A 18 0.75 1.79 -8.82
N ASP A 19 1.19 1.12 -7.74
CA ASP A 19 0.32 0.26 -6.94
C ASP A 19 -0.86 1.04 -6.35
N PHE A 20 -0.60 2.24 -5.82
CA PHE A 20 -1.63 3.11 -5.25
C PHE A 20 -2.64 3.57 -6.30
N ILE A 21 -2.17 4.07 -7.45
CA ILE A 21 -3.06 4.50 -8.55
C ILE A 21 -3.94 3.34 -9.02
N LEU A 22 -3.36 2.15 -9.18
CA LEU A 22 -4.10 0.95 -9.60
C LEU A 22 -5.21 0.61 -8.61
N LEU A 23 -4.87 0.49 -7.33
CA LEU A 23 -5.82 0.14 -6.28
C LEU A 23 -6.92 1.18 -6.12
N GLU A 24 -6.54 2.47 -6.08
CA GLU A 24 -7.51 3.55 -5.92
C GLU A 24 -8.44 3.68 -7.11
N THR A 25 -7.95 3.51 -8.33
CA THR A 25 -8.81 3.55 -9.52
C THR A 25 -9.89 2.47 -9.44
N ILE A 26 -9.54 1.23 -9.10
CA ILE A 26 -10.48 0.12 -8.96
C ILE A 26 -11.46 0.38 -7.81
N HIS A 27 -10.94 0.78 -6.66
CA HIS A 27 -11.72 1.03 -5.45
C HIS A 27 -12.73 2.17 -5.64
N LEU A 28 -12.29 3.32 -6.16
CA LEU A 28 -13.14 4.46 -6.45
C LEU A 28 -14.21 4.14 -7.49
N LEU A 29 -13.85 3.47 -8.59
CA LEU A 29 -14.80 3.08 -9.61
C LEU A 29 -15.91 2.19 -9.02
N PHE A 30 -15.55 1.20 -8.21
CA PHE A 30 -16.51 0.34 -7.53
C PHE A 30 -17.47 1.15 -6.65
N PHE A 31 -16.95 2.07 -5.83
CA PHE A 31 -17.78 2.87 -4.92
C PHE A 31 -18.63 3.93 -5.64
N ILE A 32 -18.14 4.51 -6.75
CA ILE A 32 -18.94 5.41 -7.59
C ILE A 32 -20.15 4.67 -8.18
N LEU A 33 -19.92 3.48 -8.76
CA LEU A 33 -21.00 2.67 -9.32
C LEU A 33 -21.99 2.19 -8.25
N LEU A 34 -21.49 1.84 -7.06
CA LEU A 34 -22.35 1.48 -5.92
C LEU A 34 -23.20 2.67 -5.45
N ALA A 35 -22.60 3.84 -5.30
CA ALA A 35 -23.30 5.06 -4.89
C ALA A 35 -24.39 5.45 -5.89
N ASP A 36 -24.09 5.40 -7.19
CA ASP A 36 -25.08 5.68 -8.25
C ASP A 36 -26.31 4.77 -8.11
N LYS A 37 -26.10 3.47 -7.95
CA LYS A 37 -27.19 2.50 -7.76
C LYS A 37 -28.01 2.74 -6.49
N LEU A 38 -27.35 3.03 -5.39
CA LEU A 38 -28.01 3.29 -4.11
C LEU A 38 -28.85 4.59 -4.14
N ILE A 39 -28.33 5.63 -4.77
CA ILE A 39 -29.06 6.91 -4.91
C ILE A 39 -30.29 6.77 -5.81
N GLN A 40 -30.22 5.97 -6.88
CA GLN A 40 -31.36 5.72 -7.77
C GLN A 40 -32.53 4.96 -7.11
N VAL A 41 -32.24 4.14 -6.11
CA VAL A 41 -33.25 3.28 -5.45
C VAL A 41 -33.84 3.92 -4.21
N THR A 42 -33.15 4.85 -3.56
CA THR A 42 -33.52 5.42 -2.28
C THR A 42 -33.95 6.90 -2.39
N HIS A 43 -35.10 7.21 -1.78
CA HIS A 43 -35.52 8.61 -1.55
C HIS A 43 -35.05 9.01 -0.16
N PHE A 44 -34.11 9.94 -0.09
CA PHE A 44 -33.53 10.40 1.17
C PHE A 44 -34.22 11.68 1.66
N ASP A 45 -34.70 11.67 2.90
CA ASP A 45 -34.84 12.91 3.68
C ASP A 45 -33.43 13.36 4.21
N ALA A 46 -33.33 14.49 4.82
CA ALA A 46 -32.05 15.06 5.27
C ALA A 46 -31.33 14.17 6.29
N LEU A 47 -32.08 13.51 7.19
CA LEU A 47 -31.49 12.64 8.22
C LEU A 47 -31.02 11.32 7.61
N ALA A 48 -31.82 10.73 6.70
CA ALA A 48 -31.45 9.53 5.99
C ALA A 48 -30.22 9.74 5.10
N LEU A 49 -30.12 10.90 4.43
CA LEU A 49 -28.95 11.27 3.65
C LEU A 49 -27.69 11.36 4.51
N LEU A 50 -27.75 12.03 5.66
CA LEU A 50 -26.63 12.15 6.58
C LEU A 50 -26.16 10.76 7.08
N THR A 51 -27.11 9.92 7.48
CA THR A 51 -26.82 8.55 7.93
C THR A 51 -26.18 7.72 6.80
N PHE A 52 -26.73 7.82 5.59
CA PHE A 52 -26.16 7.18 4.40
C PHE A 52 -24.72 7.59 4.17
N LEU A 53 -24.42 8.89 4.18
CA LEU A 53 -23.07 9.42 3.96
C LEU A 53 -22.09 8.92 5.02
N ILE A 54 -22.48 8.90 6.29
CA ILE A 54 -21.61 8.40 7.38
C ILE A 54 -21.31 6.91 7.19
N LEU A 55 -22.33 6.10 6.93
CA LEU A 55 -22.15 4.67 6.72
C LEU A 55 -21.36 4.37 5.45
N PHE A 56 -21.63 5.11 4.37
CA PHE A 56 -20.90 4.98 3.12
C PHE A 56 -19.40 5.28 3.29
N LEU A 57 -19.08 6.39 3.96
CA LEU A 57 -17.69 6.75 4.25
C LEU A 57 -17.01 5.74 5.19
N PHE A 58 -17.75 5.20 6.16
CA PHE A 58 -17.22 4.16 7.03
C PHE A 58 -16.86 2.89 6.26
N VAL A 59 -17.81 2.38 5.45
CA VAL A 59 -17.60 1.18 4.63
C VAL A 59 -16.48 1.42 3.61
N PHE A 60 -16.44 2.60 2.98
CA PHE A 60 -15.35 3.00 2.08
C PHE A 60 -13.99 2.92 2.78
N SER A 61 -13.87 3.50 3.98
CA SER A 61 -12.60 3.52 4.71
C SER A 61 -12.16 2.12 5.16
N VAL A 62 -13.09 1.30 5.63
CA VAL A 62 -12.77 -0.08 6.05
C VAL A 62 -12.37 -0.93 4.85
N SER A 63 -13.09 -0.83 3.74
CA SER A 63 -12.76 -1.57 2.51
C SER A 63 -11.43 -1.12 1.90
N PHE A 64 -11.12 0.17 1.96
CA PHE A 64 -9.81 0.72 1.57
C PHE A 64 -8.67 0.05 2.33
N LEU A 65 -8.73 0.04 3.66
CA LEU A 65 -7.70 -0.59 4.49
C LEU A 65 -7.57 -2.08 4.20
N PHE A 66 -8.70 -2.78 4.07
CA PHE A 66 -8.73 -4.21 3.79
C PHE A 66 -8.14 -4.54 2.41
N LEU A 67 -8.50 -3.78 1.38
CA LEU A 67 -7.99 -3.96 0.01
C LEU A 67 -6.46 -3.80 -0.03
N HIS A 68 -5.92 -2.75 0.60
CA HIS A 68 -4.48 -2.52 0.66
C HIS A 68 -3.78 -3.62 1.46
N MET A 69 -4.34 -4.01 2.60
CA MET A 69 -3.81 -5.13 3.39
C MET A 69 -3.72 -6.41 2.57
N ALA A 70 -4.81 -6.81 1.94
CA ALA A 70 -4.88 -8.03 1.15
C ALA A 70 -3.91 -7.99 -0.03
N TYR A 71 -3.89 -6.90 -0.80
CA TYR A 71 -3.02 -6.73 -1.95
C TYR A 71 -1.54 -6.81 -1.58
N PHE A 72 -1.09 -5.96 -0.65
CA PHE A 72 0.32 -5.92 -0.30
C PHE A 72 0.79 -7.20 0.41
N THR A 73 -0.04 -7.77 1.29
CA THR A 73 0.31 -9.02 1.98
C THR A 73 0.39 -10.18 0.99
N PHE A 74 -0.61 -10.33 0.11
CA PHE A 74 -0.65 -11.41 -0.87
C PHE A 74 0.52 -11.35 -1.83
N PHE A 75 0.73 -10.22 -2.51
CA PHE A 75 1.77 -10.09 -3.52
C PHE A 75 3.19 -10.19 -2.94
N HIS A 76 3.42 -9.61 -1.76
CA HIS A 76 4.71 -9.76 -1.10
C HIS A 76 4.98 -11.20 -0.66
N ALA A 77 3.96 -11.91 -0.13
CA ALA A 77 4.13 -13.30 0.29
C ALA A 77 4.31 -14.25 -0.89
N TRP A 78 3.63 -14.01 -2.01
CA TRP A 78 3.70 -14.88 -3.18
C TRP A 78 5.01 -14.74 -3.95
N SER A 79 5.36 -13.53 -4.34
CA SER A 79 6.49 -13.28 -5.27
C SER A 79 7.55 -12.33 -4.71
N GLY A 80 7.30 -11.71 -3.56
CA GLY A 80 8.11 -10.59 -3.07
C GLY A 80 7.91 -9.30 -3.85
N GLN A 81 6.97 -9.26 -4.82
CA GLN A 81 6.80 -8.15 -5.74
C GLN A 81 5.32 -7.82 -5.89
N THR A 82 4.95 -6.56 -5.74
CA THR A 82 3.66 -6.02 -6.19
C THR A 82 3.73 -5.74 -7.70
N ILE A 83 2.59 -5.43 -8.32
CA ILE A 83 2.54 -5.09 -9.75
C ILE A 83 3.47 -3.90 -10.06
N GLY A 84 3.43 -2.84 -9.25
CA GLY A 84 4.32 -1.71 -9.42
C GLY A 84 5.80 -2.09 -9.28
N LYS A 85 6.13 -3.00 -8.34
CA LYS A 85 7.50 -3.50 -8.17
C LYS A 85 7.97 -4.40 -9.32
N MET A 86 7.05 -5.19 -9.90
CA MET A 86 7.36 -5.97 -11.12
C MET A 86 7.72 -5.05 -12.29
N ILE A 87 6.95 -3.98 -12.49
CA ILE A 87 7.20 -2.98 -13.54
C ILE A 87 8.55 -2.28 -13.32
N MET A 88 8.89 -1.98 -12.08
CA MET A 88 10.12 -1.27 -11.72
C MET A 88 11.35 -2.19 -11.56
N GLY A 89 11.22 -3.51 -11.76
CA GLY A 89 12.33 -4.45 -11.68
C GLY A 89 12.95 -4.53 -10.27
N ILE A 90 12.13 -4.44 -9.20
CA ILE A 90 12.59 -4.55 -7.82
C ILE A 90 11.80 -5.60 -7.04
N ARG A 91 12.43 -6.21 -6.04
CA ARG A 91 11.83 -7.27 -5.21
C ARG A 91 12.16 -7.08 -3.73
N VAL A 92 11.21 -7.49 -2.89
CA VAL A 92 11.39 -7.58 -1.44
C VAL A 92 11.89 -8.99 -1.09
N VAL A 93 12.92 -9.05 -0.27
CA VAL A 93 13.48 -10.29 0.28
C VAL A 93 13.77 -10.11 1.77
N THR A 94 13.93 -11.20 2.50
CA THR A 94 14.48 -11.16 3.86
C THR A 94 15.94 -10.71 3.84
N ASN A 95 16.50 -10.36 4.98
CA ASN A 95 17.92 -10.02 5.09
C ASN A 95 18.85 -11.17 4.63
N ASP A 96 18.36 -12.42 4.72
CA ASP A 96 19.04 -13.64 4.23
C ASP A 96 18.80 -13.94 2.74
N ASN A 97 18.19 -13.00 1.99
CA ASN A 97 17.82 -13.18 0.55
C ASN A 97 16.80 -14.29 0.27
N LYS A 98 15.98 -14.67 1.25
CA LYS A 98 14.90 -15.65 1.07
C LYS A 98 13.57 -14.94 0.74
N PHE A 99 12.62 -15.71 0.22
CA PHE A 99 11.23 -15.23 0.08
C PHE A 99 10.63 -14.93 1.45
N ILE A 100 9.75 -13.94 1.48
CA ILE A 100 9.09 -13.54 2.73
C ILE A 100 7.84 -14.40 2.98
N SER A 101 7.61 -14.73 4.25
CA SER A 101 6.40 -15.44 4.66
C SER A 101 5.18 -14.51 4.68
N PRO A 102 3.93 -15.04 4.65
CA PRO A 102 2.72 -14.22 4.77
C PRO A 102 2.69 -13.36 6.04
N SER A 103 3.19 -13.87 7.16
CA SER A 103 3.27 -13.12 8.43
C SER A 103 4.25 -11.94 8.35
N VAL A 104 5.39 -12.13 7.70
CA VAL A 104 6.36 -11.05 7.46
C VAL A 104 5.80 -10.02 6.47
N ALA A 105 5.08 -10.48 5.43
CA ALA A 105 4.42 -9.60 4.47
C ALA A 105 3.33 -8.73 5.15
N PHE A 106 2.54 -9.33 6.04
CA PHE A 106 1.54 -8.60 6.86
C PHE A 106 2.20 -7.61 7.81
N LEU A 107 3.26 -8.02 8.52
CA LEU A 107 4.01 -7.13 9.41
C LEU A 107 4.58 -5.92 8.63
N ARG A 108 5.06 -6.16 7.42
CA ARG A 108 5.53 -5.12 6.51
C ARG A 108 4.44 -4.14 6.11
N TRP A 109 3.22 -4.65 5.78
CA TRP A 109 2.08 -3.80 5.50
C TRP A 109 1.67 -2.95 6.71
N SER A 110 1.61 -3.56 7.91
CA SER A 110 1.35 -2.82 9.16
C SER A 110 2.40 -1.72 9.38
N GLY A 111 3.65 -1.99 9.01
CA GLY A 111 4.74 -1.02 9.03
C GLY A 111 4.55 0.13 8.04
N TYR A 112 3.77 -0.02 6.95
CA TYR A 112 3.41 1.10 6.08
C TYR A 112 2.53 2.11 6.81
N ILE A 113 1.55 1.64 7.59
CA ILE A 113 0.71 2.51 8.42
C ILE A 113 1.60 3.28 9.41
N LEU A 114 2.48 2.57 10.12
CA LEU A 114 3.42 3.18 11.06
C LEU A 114 4.36 4.19 10.38
N SER A 115 4.77 3.92 9.14
CA SER A 115 5.64 4.82 8.37
C SER A 115 4.90 6.06 7.85
N PHE A 116 3.58 5.96 7.66
CA PHE A 116 2.75 7.05 7.14
C PHE A 116 2.26 8.01 8.23
N VAL A 117 1.88 7.50 9.41
CA VAL A 117 1.31 8.28 10.52
C VAL A 117 2.15 9.52 10.87
N PRO A 118 3.49 9.46 11.00
CA PRO A 118 4.30 10.65 11.23
C PRO A 118 4.65 11.38 9.91
N LEU A 119 3.63 11.80 9.12
CA LEU A 119 3.79 12.54 7.87
C LEU A 119 4.73 11.84 6.85
N ALA A 120 4.63 10.52 6.75
CA ALA A 120 5.45 9.67 5.89
C ALA A 120 6.97 9.68 6.18
N ILE A 121 7.39 10.19 7.34
CA ILE A 121 8.81 10.21 7.75
C ILE A 121 9.42 8.80 7.71
N GLY A 122 8.65 7.76 8.05
CA GLY A 122 9.12 6.39 8.01
C GLY A 122 9.52 5.91 6.62
N PHE A 123 8.88 6.42 5.55
CA PHE A 123 9.29 6.17 4.16
C PHE A 123 10.51 7.01 3.78
N LEU A 124 10.52 8.29 4.16
CA LEU A 124 11.63 9.21 3.89
C LEU A 124 12.90 8.80 4.62
N TRP A 125 12.79 8.06 5.72
CA TRP A 125 13.94 7.54 6.45
C TRP A 125 14.91 6.75 5.57
N ALA A 126 14.42 6.03 4.57
CA ALA A 126 15.24 5.31 3.61
C ALA A 126 16.22 6.19 2.80
N VAL A 127 15.99 7.51 2.75
CA VAL A 127 16.89 8.47 2.08
C VAL A 127 18.15 8.71 2.92
N VAL A 128 18.00 8.81 4.24
CA VAL A 128 19.09 9.15 5.19
C VAL A 128 19.73 7.91 5.81
N ASP A 129 19.05 6.77 5.74
CA ASP A 129 19.53 5.51 6.29
C ASP A 129 20.71 4.94 5.48
N LYS A 130 21.72 4.43 6.16
CA LYS A 130 22.94 3.87 5.52
C LYS A 130 22.64 2.65 4.67
N ASP A 131 21.66 1.83 5.09
CA ASP A 131 21.24 0.62 4.41
C ASP A 131 20.05 0.88 3.46
N HIS A 132 19.61 2.14 3.32
CA HIS A 132 18.45 2.55 2.54
C HIS A 132 17.15 1.80 2.92
N CYS A 133 17.00 1.45 4.20
CA CYS A 133 15.85 0.75 4.76
C CYS A 133 14.85 1.75 5.34
N ALA A 134 13.60 1.67 4.91
CA ALA A 134 12.48 2.38 5.54
C ALA A 134 12.10 1.70 6.86
N TRP A 135 11.28 2.35 7.68
CA TRP A 135 10.86 1.78 8.96
C TRP A 135 10.15 0.42 8.82
N HIS A 136 9.29 0.28 7.82
CA HIS A 136 8.62 -0.99 7.52
C HIS A 136 9.59 -2.09 7.06
N ASP A 137 10.70 -1.74 6.40
CA ASP A 137 11.75 -2.69 6.03
C ASP A 137 12.47 -3.22 7.28
N ARG A 138 12.82 -2.32 8.20
CA ARG A 138 13.49 -2.65 9.47
C ARG A 138 12.58 -3.46 10.38
N LEU A 139 11.29 -3.05 10.51
CA LEU A 139 10.30 -3.76 11.33
C LEU A 139 10.13 -5.21 10.87
N ALA A 140 10.07 -5.44 9.57
CA ALA A 140 9.87 -6.76 8.98
C ALA A 140 11.18 -7.53 8.68
N GLN A 141 12.35 -6.97 9.01
CA GLN A 141 13.67 -7.54 8.71
C GLN A 141 13.83 -7.92 7.23
N THR A 142 13.43 -7.02 6.36
CA THR A 142 13.43 -7.18 4.91
C THR A 142 14.22 -6.08 4.22
N ARG A 143 14.60 -6.31 2.98
CA ARG A 143 15.22 -5.32 2.11
C ARG A 143 14.68 -5.39 0.68
N VAL A 144 14.87 -4.31 -0.07
CA VAL A 144 14.51 -4.26 -1.50
C VAL A 144 15.77 -4.40 -2.32
N ILE A 145 15.74 -5.31 -3.29
CA ILE A 145 16.82 -5.56 -4.24
C ILE A 145 16.32 -5.33 -5.67
N SER A 146 17.23 -5.08 -6.60
CA SER A 146 16.97 -5.10 -8.04
C SER A 146 16.87 -6.56 -8.51
N THR A 147 15.96 -6.84 -9.46
CA THR A 147 15.76 -8.15 -10.10
C THR A 147 16.35 -8.19 -11.49
#